data_ff53aeff4e98138982f044b579bb74fc
#
_entry.id   ff53aeff4e98138982f044b579bb74fc
#
_cell.length_a   1.000
_cell.length_b   1.000
_cell.length_c   1.000
_cell.angle_alpha   90.00
_cell.angle_beta   90.00
_cell.angle_gamma   90.00
#
_symmetry.space_group_name_H-M   'P 1'
#
loop_
_entity.id
_entity.type
_entity.pdbx_description
1 polymer ?
#
loop_
_entity_poly.entity_id
_entity_poly.type
_entity_poly.pdbx_seq_one_letter_code
_entity_poly.pdbx_strand_id
1 'polypeptide(L)'
;MNRRDLLKNLLLTAGVLAVDLAWSKGLRTWDSENGALFSVDDQKIVAEIMETFIPETTTPGAKSLKLDQFAMRMIRDCYTQNDQNLFSKGISLVNEMSLKLTDKDFVSGSKTDREMVLKKMQGSGDQIQVDFIKIIKALTIVGYQNSEYVMTNIQHYNMNPGFFNGCVPVSKI
;
A
#
# COMPACT_ATOMS: atom_id res chain seq x y z
N MET A 1 -30.84 38.65 -27.10
CA MET A 1 -29.58 37.86 -27.09
C MET A 1 -29.18 37.61 -28.53
N ASN A 2 -28.07 38.20 -28.98
CA ASN A 2 -27.66 38.08 -30.40
C ASN A 2 -26.99 36.72 -30.60
N ARG A 3 -27.18 36.12 -31.80
CA ARG A 3 -26.58 34.83 -32.17
C ARG A 3 -25.06 34.83 -31.99
N ARG A 4 -24.37 35.97 -32.15
CA ARG A 4 -22.93 36.13 -31.91
C ARG A 4 -22.54 36.02 -30.43
N ASP A 5 -23.37 36.50 -29.52
CA ASP A 5 -23.09 36.43 -28.07
C ASP A 5 -23.28 35.01 -27.55
N LEU A 6 -24.25 34.27 -28.13
CA LEU A 6 -24.47 32.87 -27.82
C LEU A 6 -23.30 31.98 -28.26
N LEU A 7 -22.75 32.24 -29.45
CA LEU A 7 -21.55 31.54 -29.97
C LEU A 7 -20.30 31.84 -29.13
N LYS A 8 -20.11 33.11 -28.72
CA LYS A 8 -18.98 33.48 -27.84
C LYS A 8 -19.07 32.80 -26.47
N ASN A 9 -20.25 32.77 -25.87
CA ASN A 9 -20.48 32.13 -24.59
C ASN A 9 -20.29 30.60 -24.68
N LEU A 10 -20.70 29.99 -25.80
CA LEU A 10 -20.53 28.56 -26.04
C LEU A 10 -19.05 28.16 -26.22
N LEU A 11 -18.26 29.01 -26.89
CA LEU A 11 -16.81 28.84 -27.01
C LEU A 11 -16.08 28.99 -25.66
N LEU A 12 -16.51 29.94 -24.81
CA LEU A 12 -15.95 30.12 -23.47
C LEU A 12 -16.26 28.94 -22.57
N THR A 13 -17.49 28.42 -22.59
CA THR A 13 -17.86 27.23 -21.78
C THR A 13 -17.18 25.97 -22.27
N ALA A 14 -17.01 25.76 -23.58
CA ALA A 14 -16.26 24.65 -24.15
C ALA A 14 -14.76 24.69 -23.76
N GLY A 15 -14.19 25.90 -23.73
CA GLY A 15 -12.81 26.12 -23.26
C GLY A 15 -12.58 25.73 -21.79
N VAL A 16 -13.50 26.11 -20.90
CA VAL A 16 -13.43 25.75 -19.48
C VAL A 16 -13.53 24.23 -19.28
N LEU A 17 -14.47 23.57 -19.96
CA LEU A 17 -14.60 22.11 -19.89
C LEU A 17 -13.36 21.37 -20.41
N ALA A 18 -12.67 21.90 -21.42
CA ALA A 18 -11.44 21.33 -21.94
C ALA A 18 -10.27 21.45 -20.95
N VAL A 19 -10.20 22.55 -20.19
CA VAL A 19 -9.17 22.77 -19.16
C VAL A 19 -9.38 21.80 -17.98
N ASP A 20 -10.63 21.62 -17.54
CA ASP A 20 -10.94 20.68 -16.45
C ASP A 20 -10.59 19.22 -16.83
N LEU A 21 -10.85 18.82 -18.08
CA LEU A 21 -10.47 17.50 -18.59
C LEU A 21 -8.95 17.33 -18.72
N ALA A 22 -8.23 18.37 -19.12
CA ALA A 22 -6.76 18.34 -19.19
C ALA A 22 -6.14 18.26 -17.80
N TRP A 23 -6.67 19.01 -16.83
CA TRP A 23 -6.23 18.97 -15.43
C TRP A 23 -6.46 17.60 -14.81
N SER A 24 -7.65 17.01 -15.01
CA SER A 24 -7.98 15.69 -14.48
C SER A 24 -7.12 14.57 -15.08
N LYS A 25 -6.72 14.70 -16.35
CA LYS A 25 -5.76 13.79 -17.00
C LYS A 25 -4.35 13.97 -16.42
N GLY A 26 -3.90 15.21 -16.20
CA GLY A 26 -2.62 15.51 -15.56
C GLY A 26 -2.48 14.92 -14.15
N LEU A 27 -3.55 14.94 -13.35
CA LEU A 27 -3.59 14.30 -12.06
C LEU A 27 -3.56 12.77 -12.12
N ARG A 28 -4.10 12.17 -13.20
CA ARG A 28 -4.04 10.71 -13.42
C ARG A 28 -2.70 10.25 -13.99
N THR A 29 -2.04 11.09 -14.81
CA THR A 29 -0.74 10.76 -15.41
C THR A 29 0.41 10.88 -14.41
N TRP A 30 0.23 11.57 -13.28
CA TRP A 30 1.23 11.60 -12.21
C TRP A 30 1.57 10.19 -11.70
N ASP A 31 0.57 9.28 -11.66
CA ASP A 31 0.81 7.89 -11.26
C ASP A 31 1.40 7.02 -12.39
N SER A 32 1.31 7.44 -13.65
CA SER A 32 1.70 6.62 -14.81
C SER A 32 3.01 7.02 -15.49
N GLU A 33 3.49 8.27 -15.32
CA GLU A 33 4.71 8.75 -16.00
C GLU A 33 6.01 8.54 -15.20
N ASN A 34 5.92 8.40 -13.87
CA ASN A 34 7.05 7.91 -13.09
C ASN A 34 7.02 6.38 -13.14
N GLY A 35 7.67 5.80 -14.14
CA GLY A 35 7.69 4.38 -14.48
C GLY A 35 7.48 3.47 -13.28
N ALA A 36 6.51 2.58 -13.37
CA ALA A 36 6.15 1.70 -12.27
C ALA A 36 7.41 0.99 -11.78
N LEU A 37 7.92 1.41 -10.61
CA LEU A 37 9.09 0.80 -9.98
C LEU A 37 8.85 -0.70 -9.74
N PHE A 38 7.58 -1.09 -9.63
CA PHE A 38 7.13 -2.44 -9.37
C PHE A 38 6.09 -2.87 -10.41
N SER A 39 6.17 -4.14 -10.80
CA SER A 39 5.18 -4.76 -11.70
C SER A 39 3.87 -5.08 -10.97
N VAL A 40 2.82 -5.39 -11.73
CA VAL A 40 1.55 -5.89 -11.17
C VAL A 40 1.75 -7.21 -10.42
N ASP A 41 2.69 -8.04 -10.85
CA ASP A 41 2.99 -9.31 -10.21
C ASP A 41 3.77 -9.12 -8.91
N ASP A 42 4.68 -8.14 -8.85
CA ASP A 42 5.34 -7.73 -7.60
C ASP A 42 4.31 -7.27 -6.56
N GLN A 43 3.30 -6.51 -6.99
CA GLN A 43 2.22 -6.08 -6.10
C GLN A 43 1.44 -7.26 -5.52
N LYS A 44 1.14 -8.29 -6.32
CA LYS A 44 0.47 -9.50 -5.83
C LYS A 44 1.31 -10.23 -4.78
N ILE A 45 2.62 -10.35 -5.02
CA ILE A 45 3.54 -10.99 -4.06
C ILE A 45 3.56 -10.20 -2.74
N VAL A 46 3.70 -8.88 -2.81
CA VAL A 46 3.67 -7.99 -1.63
C VAL A 46 2.36 -8.12 -0.87
N ALA A 47 1.21 -8.16 -1.57
CA ALA A 47 -0.10 -8.34 -0.95
C ALA A 47 -0.20 -9.68 -0.19
N GLU A 48 0.33 -10.78 -0.77
CA GLU A 48 0.34 -12.09 -0.10
C GLU A 48 1.30 -12.14 1.10
N ILE A 49 2.44 -11.45 1.03
CA ILE A 49 3.37 -11.34 2.16
C ILE A 49 2.69 -10.62 3.32
N MET A 50 2.06 -9.47 3.04
CA MET A 50 1.39 -8.67 4.06
C MET A 50 0.18 -9.39 4.66
N GLU A 51 -0.59 -10.12 3.86
CA GLU A 51 -1.69 -10.96 4.33
C GLU A 51 -1.21 -12.12 5.19
N THR A 52 0.02 -12.62 4.96
CA THR A 52 0.62 -13.64 5.82
C THR A 52 0.98 -13.08 7.21
N PHE A 53 1.35 -11.79 7.30
CA PHE A 53 1.61 -11.12 8.57
C PHE A 53 0.33 -10.73 9.31
N ILE A 54 -0.65 -10.16 8.60
CA ILE A 54 -1.93 -9.73 9.18
C ILE A 54 -3.06 -10.36 8.34
N PRO A 55 -3.42 -11.61 8.66
CA PRO A 55 -4.46 -12.33 7.92
C PRO A 55 -5.85 -11.79 8.24
N GLU A 56 -6.76 -11.94 7.29
CA GLU A 56 -8.18 -11.67 7.50
C GLU A 56 -8.76 -12.66 8.51
N THR A 57 -9.49 -12.12 9.49
CA THR A 57 -10.15 -12.87 10.55
C THR A 57 -11.53 -12.27 10.79
N THR A 58 -11.91 -12.00 12.06
CA THR A 58 -13.06 -11.17 12.42
C THR A 58 -12.80 -9.68 12.13
N THR A 59 -11.54 -9.33 11.97
CA THR A 59 -11.08 -8.00 11.54
C THR A 59 -10.49 -8.08 10.13
N PRO A 60 -10.60 -7.01 9.33
CA PRO A 60 -10.05 -7.00 7.98
C PRO A 60 -8.54 -7.20 7.98
N GLY A 61 -8.06 -8.04 7.05
CA GLY A 61 -6.65 -8.33 6.84
C GLY A 61 -5.94 -7.28 5.99
N ALA A 62 -4.65 -7.53 5.74
CA ALA A 62 -3.80 -6.61 5.00
C ALA A 62 -4.28 -6.35 3.57
N LYS A 63 -4.81 -7.37 2.89
CA LYS A 63 -5.35 -7.24 1.52
C LYS A 63 -6.62 -6.39 1.48
N SER A 64 -7.57 -6.66 2.39
CA SER A 64 -8.82 -5.92 2.47
C SER A 64 -8.59 -4.44 2.73
N LEU A 65 -7.53 -4.11 3.47
CA LEU A 65 -7.10 -2.74 3.75
C LEU A 65 -6.15 -2.15 2.69
N LYS A 66 -5.83 -2.90 1.62
CA LYS A 66 -4.94 -2.47 0.51
C LYS A 66 -3.57 -1.97 0.99
N LEU A 67 -2.99 -2.65 1.98
CA LEU A 67 -1.71 -2.25 2.56
C LEU A 67 -0.54 -2.40 1.58
N ASP A 68 -0.67 -3.27 0.57
CA ASP A 68 0.25 -3.40 -0.55
C ASP A 68 0.43 -2.09 -1.31
N GLN A 69 -0.66 -1.40 -1.61
CA GLN A 69 -0.62 -0.11 -2.29
C GLN A 69 0.04 0.97 -1.43
N PHE A 70 -0.24 0.97 -0.13
CA PHE A 70 0.42 1.85 0.83
C PHE A 70 1.92 1.60 0.86
N ALA A 71 2.35 0.34 1.02
CA ALA A 71 3.77 0.00 1.12
C ALA A 71 4.55 0.36 -0.14
N MET A 72 4.01 0.03 -1.31
CA MET A 72 4.65 0.34 -2.59
C MET A 72 4.80 1.85 -2.81
N ARG A 73 3.80 2.64 -2.41
CA ARG A 73 3.87 4.09 -2.44
C ARG A 73 4.93 4.61 -1.48
N MET A 74 4.97 4.11 -0.24
CA MET A 74 5.97 4.50 0.74
C MET A 74 7.39 4.21 0.26
N ILE A 75 7.65 3.03 -0.29
CA ILE A 75 8.96 2.67 -0.83
C ILE A 75 9.35 3.61 -1.97
N ARG A 76 8.45 3.88 -2.90
CA ARG A 76 8.71 4.77 -4.05
C ARG A 76 9.01 6.21 -3.62
N ASP A 77 8.22 6.75 -2.69
CA ASP A 77 8.20 8.19 -2.43
C ASP A 77 9.07 8.60 -1.24
N CYS A 78 9.33 7.69 -0.29
CA CYS A 78 9.98 8.01 0.99
C CYS A 78 11.30 7.28 1.25
N TYR A 79 11.62 6.23 0.48
CA TYR A 79 12.82 5.44 0.70
C TYR A 79 13.94 5.80 -0.28
N THR A 80 15.19 5.54 0.12
CA THR A 80 16.35 5.79 -0.76
C THR A 80 16.36 4.84 -1.94
N GLN A 81 17.08 5.20 -3.03
CA GLN A 81 17.22 4.32 -4.19
C GLN A 81 17.83 2.96 -3.83
N ASN A 82 18.73 2.91 -2.83
CA ASN A 82 19.31 1.66 -2.35
C ASN A 82 18.26 0.76 -1.71
N ASP A 83 17.36 1.33 -0.89
CA ASP A 83 16.28 0.59 -0.25
C ASP A 83 15.22 0.12 -1.27
N GLN A 84 14.93 0.94 -2.28
CA GLN A 84 14.06 0.56 -3.39
C GLN A 84 14.62 -0.64 -4.16
N ASN A 85 15.91 -0.63 -4.46
CA ASN A 85 16.60 -1.74 -5.11
C ASN A 85 16.63 -2.99 -4.22
N LEU A 86 16.86 -2.81 -2.91
CA LEU A 86 16.80 -3.89 -1.93
C LEU A 86 15.42 -4.52 -1.88
N PHE A 87 14.37 -3.68 -1.86
CA PHE A 87 12.99 -4.13 -1.82
C PHE A 87 12.60 -4.92 -3.08
N SER A 88 12.95 -4.43 -4.27
CA SER A 88 12.73 -5.13 -5.54
C SER A 88 13.45 -6.49 -5.58
N LYS A 89 14.73 -6.54 -5.17
CA LYS A 89 15.47 -7.80 -5.04
C LYS A 89 14.83 -8.75 -4.04
N GLY A 90 14.36 -8.21 -2.91
CA GLY A 90 13.68 -8.99 -1.87
C GLY A 90 12.43 -9.70 -2.40
N ILE A 91 11.60 -9.02 -3.21
CA ILE A 91 10.42 -9.62 -3.84
C ILE A 91 10.83 -10.80 -4.74
N SER A 92 11.86 -10.63 -5.58
CA SER A 92 12.37 -11.71 -6.44
C SER A 92 12.87 -12.90 -5.62
N LEU A 93 13.61 -12.64 -4.54
CA LEU A 93 14.13 -13.68 -3.64
C LEU A 93 13.02 -14.46 -2.93
N VAL A 94 11.89 -13.82 -2.58
CA VAL A 94 10.71 -14.53 -2.01
C VAL A 94 10.20 -15.58 -2.99
N ASN A 95 10.04 -15.21 -4.26
CA ASN A 95 9.52 -16.13 -5.27
C ASN A 95 10.51 -17.27 -5.55
N GLU A 96 11.80 -16.97 -5.66
CA GLU A 96 12.85 -18.00 -5.82
C GLU A 96 12.89 -18.96 -4.62
N MET A 97 12.79 -18.44 -3.41
CA MET A 97 12.78 -19.27 -2.20
C MET A 97 11.53 -20.15 -2.14
N SER A 98 10.38 -19.61 -2.55
CA SER A 98 9.12 -20.37 -2.64
C SER A 98 9.26 -21.54 -3.61
N LEU A 99 9.76 -21.29 -4.81
CA LEU A 99 10.01 -22.35 -5.82
C LEU A 99 10.98 -23.42 -5.30
N LYS A 100 12.04 -23.02 -4.60
CA LYS A 100 13.03 -23.96 -4.03
C LYS A 100 12.47 -24.84 -2.90
N LEU A 101 11.52 -24.34 -2.10
CA LEU A 101 11.01 -25.03 -0.92
C LEU A 101 9.71 -25.80 -1.18
N THR A 102 8.88 -25.32 -2.09
CA THR A 102 7.51 -25.81 -2.28
C THR A 102 7.17 -26.17 -3.73
N ASP A 103 8.09 -25.97 -4.68
CA ASP A 103 7.89 -26.13 -6.12
C ASP A 103 6.69 -25.31 -6.67
N LYS A 104 6.31 -24.23 -5.95
CA LYS A 104 5.19 -23.35 -6.30
C LYS A 104 5.59 -21.88 -6.17
N ASP A 105 4.94 -21.05 -6.99
CA ASP A 105 5.05 -19.60 -6.82
C ASP A 105 4.49 -19.17 -5.46
N PHE A 106 5.06 -18.12 -4.89
CA PHE A 106 4.65 -17.63 -3.58
C PHE A 106 3.15 -17.29 -3.50
N VAL A 107 2.59 -16.73 -4.58
CA VAL A 107 1.16 -16.36 -4.67
C VAL A 107 0.26 -17.58 -4.65
N SER A 108 0.66 -18.70 -5.27
CA SER A 108 -0.11 -19.95 -5.33
C SER A 108 0.15 -20.88 -4.15
N GLY A 109 1.13 -20.57 -3.30
CA GLY A 109 1.46 -21.32 -2.09
C GLY A 109 0.35 -21.30 -1.03
N SER A 110 0.28 -22.32 -0.19
CA SER A 110 -0.61 -22.33 0.98
C SER A 110 -0.13 -21.35 2.04
N LYS A 111 -1.00 -21.02 3.00
CA LYS A 111 -0.63 -20.15 4.13
C LYS A 111 0.59 -20.69 4.89
N THR A 112 0.65 -21.99 5.13
CA THR A 112 1.76 -22.66 5.81
C THR A 112 3.06 -22.58 5.02
N ASP A 113 2.98 -22.73 3.68
CA ASP A 113 4.14 -22.61 2.79
C ASP A 113 4.71 -21.20 2.82
N ARG A 114 3.84 -20.17 2.74
CA ARG A 114 4.23 -18.77 2.83
C ARG A 114 4.89 -18.44 4.16
N GLU A 115 4.33 -18.88 5.28
CA GLU A 115 4.94 -18.70 6.59
C GLU A 115 6.32 -19.36 6.68
N MET A 116 6.47 -20.56 6.12
CA MET A 116 7.74 -21.28 6.08
C MET A 116 8.79 -20.49 5.29
N VAL A 117 8.45 -20.00 4.11
CA VAL A 117 9.34 -19.19 3.28
C VAL A 117 9.79 -17.92 3.99
N LEU A 118 8.86 -17.16 4.58
CA LEU A 118 9.20 -15.92 5.28
C LEU A 118 10.04 -16.15 6.52
N LYS A 119 9.76 -17.20 7.31
CA LYS A 119 10.58 -17.61 8.46
C LYS A 119 12.00 -18.01 8.02
N LYS A 120 12.12 -18.75 6.92
CA LYS A 120 13.43 -19.15 6.37
C LYS A 120 14.24 -17.94 5.92
N MET A 121 13.62 -16.97 5.24
CA MET A 121 14.28 -15.73 4.85
C MET A 121 14.71 -14.88 6.06
N GLN A 122 13.88 -14.80 7.07
CA GLN A 122 14.21 -14.07 8.30
C GLN A 122 15.40 -14.69 9.07
N GLY A 123 15.53 -16.00 9.02
CA GLY A 123 16.65 -16.76 9.64
C GLY A 123 17.82 -17.00 8.70
N SER A 124 17.81 -16.45 7.50
CA SER A 124 18.92 -16.59 6.56
C SER A 124 20.12 -15.73 6.99
N GLY A 125 21.34 -16.17 6.66
CA GLY A 125 22.54 -15.35 6.83
C GLY A 125 22.69 -14.23 5.81
N ASP A 126 21.74 -14.09 4.87
CA ASP A 126 21.75 -13.06 3.83
C ASP A 126 21.10 -11.78 4.34
N GLN A 127 21.91 -10.72 4.45
CA GLN A 127 21.46 -9.43 4.96
C GLN A 127 20.33 -8.81 4.12
N ILE A 128 20.32 -9.03 2.80
CA ILE A 128 19.29 -8.51 1.91
C ILE A 128 17.92 -9.10 2.28
N GLN A 129 17.86 -10.40 2.51
CA GLN A 129 16.63 -11.09 2.88
C GLN A 129 16.12 -10.63 4.26
N VAL A 130 17.02 -10.52 5.23
CA VAL A 130 16.68 -10.08 6.58
C VAL A 130 16.17 -8.64 6.59
N ASP A 131 16.85 -7.73 5.88
CA ASP A 131 16.45 -6.31 5.83
C ASP A 131 15.15 -6.11 5.04
N PHE A 132 14.94 -6.86 3.94
CA PHE A 132 13.67 -6.88 3.24
C PHE A 132 12.51 -7.27 4.16
N ILE A 133 12.64 -8.38 4.91
CA ILE A 133 11.60 -8.82 5.84
C ILE A 133 11.34 -7.78 6.94
N LYS A 134 12.37 -7.11 7.44
CA LYS A 134 12.21 -6.01 8.42
C LYS A 134 11.41 -4.85 7.84
N ILE A 135 11.77 -4.40 6.64
CA ILE A 135 11.12 -3.27 5.98
C ILE A 135 9.64 -3.58 5.71
N ILE A 136 9.35 -4.72 5.06
CA ILE A 136 7.97 -5.06 4.71
C ILE A 136 7.10 -5.29 5.94
N LYS A 137 7.64 -5.91 6.99
CA LYS A 137 6.94 -6.08 8.26
C LYS A 137 6.64 -4.75 8.93
N ALA A 138 7.61 -3.83 8.97
CA ALA A 138 7.41 -2.50 9.53
C ALA A 138 6.33 -1.73 8.75
N LEU A 139 6.37 -1.75 7.42
CA LEU A 139 5.36 -1.11 6.58
C LEU A 139 3.97 -1.73 6.74
N THR A 140 3.89 -3.05 6.91
CA THR A 140 2.62 -3.73 7.20
C THR A 140 2.00 -3.24 8.50
N ILE A 141 2.80 -3.17 9.57
CA ILE A 141 2.33 -2.73 10.88
C ILE A 141 1.91 -1.26 10.85
N VAL A 142 2.75 -0.40 10.28
CA VAL A 142 2.46 1.05 10.17
C VAL A 142 1.20 1.29 9.31
N GLY A 143 1.09 0.61 8.17
CA GLY A 143 -0.09 0.72 7.30
C GLY A 143 -1.36 0.24 8.00
N TYR A 144 -1.29 -0.87 8.73
CA TYR A 144 -2.43 -1.40 9.49
C TYR A 144 -2.89 -0.43 10.58
N GLN A 145 -1.95 0.04 11.40
CA GLN A 145 -2.26 0.97 12.50
C GLN A 145 -2.85 2.30 12.03
N ASN A 146 -2.45 2.77 10.85
CA ASN A 146 -2.94 4.01 10.25
C ASN A 146 -4.10 3.79 9.25
N SER A 147 -4.63 2.57 9.14
CA SER A 147 -5.79 2.32 8.31
C SER A 147 -7.05 2.94 8.91
N GLU A 148 -7.97 3.37 8.05
CA GLU A 148 -9.25 3.94 8.47
C GLU A 148 -9.98 3.02 9.44
N TYR A 149 -9.98 1.71 9.18
CA TYR A 149 -10.63 0.74 10.04
C TYR A 149 -10.07 0.75 11.46
N VAL A 150 -8.75 0.69 11.64
CA VAL A 150 -8.11 0.67 12.97
C VAL A 150 -8.32 2.00 13.68
N MET A 151 -8.14 3.11 12.98
CA MET A 151 -8.28 4.44 13.55
C MET A 151 -9.71 4.70 14.04
N THR A 152 -10.72 4.34 13.23
CA THR A 152 -12.12 4.63 13.56
C THR A 152 -12.76 3.60 14.48
N ASN A 153 -12.58 2.28 14.19
CA ASN A 153 -13.30 1.22 14.90
C ASN A 153 -12.57 0.70 16.14
N ILE A 154 -11.23 0.75 16.16
CA ILE A 154 -10.44 0.22 17.29
C ILE A 154 -9.97 1.35 18.20
N GLN A 155 -9.38 2.39 17.62
CA GLN A 155 -8.82 3.50 18.39
C GLN A 155 -9.84 4.60 18.70
N HIS A 156 -11.00 4.57 18.06
CA HIS A 156 -12.05 5.60 18.18
C HIS A 156 -11.51 7.01 17.95
N TYR A 157 -10.54 7.13 17.03
CA TYR A 157 -9.90 8.40 16.72
C TYR A 157 -10.91 9.38 16.13
N ASN A 158 -10.93 10.58 16.69
CA ASN A 158 -11.71 11.70 16.17
C ASN A 158 -10.77 12.87 15.90
N MET A 159 -10.66 13.28 14.64
CA MET A 159 -9.81 14.40 14.22
C MET A 159 -10.20 15.73 14.91
N ASN A 160 -11.49 15.91 15.23
CA ASN A 160 -11.99 17.07 15.96
C ASN A 160 -12.80 16.62 17.18
N PRO A 161 -12.14 16.34 18.32
CA PRO A 161 -12.79 15.79 19.49
C PRO A 161 -13.87 16.71 20.13
N GLY A 162 -13.91 17.98 19.77
CA GLY A 162 -14.91 18.95 20.22
C GLY A 162 -14.75 19.42 21.66
N PHE A 163 -14.23 18.61 22.57
CA PHE A 163 -13.95 18.97 23.97
C PHE A 163 -12.77 18.17 24.51
N PHE A 164 -12.14 18.72 25.54
CA PHE A 164 -11.07 18.05 26.29
C PHE A 164 -11.55 17.74 27.69
N ASN A 165 -11.43 16.45 28.11
CA ASN A 165 -11.66 16.04 29.48
C ASN A 165 -10.38 15.42 30.05
N GLY A 166 -9.66 16.18 30.87
CA GLY A 166 -8.39 15.78 31.46
C GLY A 166 -8.51 14.79 32.63
N CYS A 167 -9.74 14.57 33.15
CA CYS A 167 -9.99 13.72 34.31
C CYS A 167 -10.98 12.60 33.97
N VAL A 168 -10.60 11.77 33.00
CA VAL A 168 -11.39 10.56 32.69
C VAL A 168 -11.09 9.46 33.67
N PRO A 169 -12.07 8.89 34.41
CA PRO A 169 -11.83 7.75 35.28
C PRO A 169 -11.40 6.53 34.46
N VAL A 170 -10.31 5.92 34.86
CA VAL A 170 -9.85 4.65 34.25
C VAL A 170 -10.81 3.55 34.70
N SER A 171 -11.58 2.99 33.75
CA SER A 171 -12.36 1.79 34.02
C SER A 171 -11.41 0.65 34.41
N LYS A 172 -11.61 0.08 35.58
CA LYS A 172 -10.87 -1.13 35.96
C LYS A 172 -11.25 -2.24 34.99
N ILE A 173 -10.25 -2.78 34.28
CA ILE A 173 -10.35 -3.95 33.42
C ILE A 173 -10.55 -5.18 34.31
#